data_da68a431d220a4a1582d83758bb7bb40
#
_entry.id   da68a431d220a4a1582d83758bb7bb40
#
_cell.length_a   1.000
_cell.length_b   1.000
_cell.length_c   1.000
_cell.angle_alpha   90.00
_cell.angle_beta   90.00
_cell.angle_gamma   90.00
#
_symmetry.space_group_name_H-M   'P 1'
#
loop_
_entity.id
_entity.type
_entity.pdbx_description
1 polymer ?
#
loop_
_entity_poly.entity_id
_entity_poly.type
_entity_poly.pdbx_seq_one_letter_code
_entity_poly.pdbx_strand_id
1 'polypeptide(L)'
;MKYFELEFTITPCSQVAQDLLSALAGEVGFETFEESQNGLTGYVQQSLFDESALQQTLACFPLDDTQIKYDVREAEDRDWNEQWEQEGFEPIEVRSERSGVSVETLIIHDGRHLPSDISYLPSTLMIEIDAHLAFGTGTHETTQMICQALLEMDMKGRWVLDCGCGTGILGICALKLGAKKCLAYDIDEWSVDNTRHNAVINQVDDKLTVLHGDGSLLDSVKDSYDVVVANINRNILLQDMSRFATVITPQGILILSGFYEADIPLISEKVNGMGFWHLKTKKNGDWACLVFQAL
;
A
#
# COMPACT_ATOMS: atom_id res chain seq x y z
N MET A 1 1.01 -15.16 -9.67
CA MET A 1 0.60 -14.63 -11.00
C MET A 1 1.70 -15.00 -11.99
N LYS A 2 1.41 -15.41 -13.25
CA LYS A 2 2.48 -15.78 -14.21
C LYS A 2 2.76 -14.62 -15.13
N TYR A 3 4.05 -14.37 -15.37
CA TYR A 3 4.54 -13.30 -16.22
C TYR A 3 5.28 -13.83 -17.45
N PHE A 4 5.27 -13.06 -18.53
CA PHE A 4 6.27 -13.13 -19.59
C PHE A 4 7.33 -12.07 -19.33
N GLU A 5 8.57 -12.47 -19.58
CA GLU A 5 9.75 -11.62 -19.65
C GLU A 5 10.07 -11.39 -21.13
N LEU A 6 10.13 -10.14 -21.55
CA LEU A 6 10.52 -9.76 -22.90
C LEU A 6 11.83 -8.99 -22.88
N GLU A 7 12.86 -9.58 -23.46
CA GLU A 7 14.15 -8.94 -23.63
C GLU A 7 14.15 -8.14 -24.95
N PHE A 8 14.09 -6.82 -24.84
CA PHE A 8 14.11 -5.91 -26.00
C PHE A 8 15.53 -5.49 -26.32
N THR A 9 15.96 -5.69 -27.58
CA THR A 9 17.21 -5.17 -28.12
C THR A 9 16.92 -3.96 -28.99
N ILE A 10 17.53 -2.81 -28.67
CA ILE A 10 17.33 -1.52 -29.36
C ILE A 10 18.60 -1.17 -30.14
N THR A 11 18.46 -0.84 -31.41
CA THR A 11 19.61 -0.48 -32.27
C THR A 11 19.28 0.77 -33.10
N PRO A 12 20.00 1.91 -32.92
CA PRO A 12 20.96 2.18 -31.84
C PRO A 12 20.29 2.34 -30.48
N CYS A 13 20.92 1.83 -29.41
CA CYS A 13 20.40 1.99 -28.06
C CYS A 13 20.75 3.38 -27.52
N SER A 14 19.75 4.09 -26.99
CA SER A 14 19.91 5.38 -26.33
C SER A 14 18.88 5.49 -25.21
N GLN A 15 19.14 6.32 -24.19
CA GLN A 15 18.20 6.55 -23.10
C GLN A 15 16.82 6.97 -23.61
N VAL A 16 16.78 7.87 -24.59
CA VAL A 16 15.52 8.33 -25.21
C VAL A 16 14.74 7.17 -25.84
N ALA A 17 15.43 6.23 -26.48
CA ALA A 17 14.78 5.06 -27.09
C ALA A 17 14.26 4.08 -26.02
N GLN A 18 14.99 3.91 -24.92
CA GLN A 18 14.56 3.10 -23.76
C GLN A 18 13.34 3.72 -23.08
N ASP A 19 13.36 5.02 -22.79
CA ASP A 19 12.25 5.75 -22.16
C ASP A 19 10.98 5.68 -23.01
N LEU A 20 11.11 5.88 -24.32
CA LEU A 20 9.98 5.79 -25.26
C LEU A 20 9.42 4.37 -25.34
N LEU A 21 10.31 3.36 -25.40
CA LEU A 21 9.86 1.98 -25.43
C LEU A 21 9.14 1.58 -24.16
N SER A 22 9.65 1.97 -22.99
CA SER A 22 9.01 1.72 -21.70
C SER A 22 7.61 2.34 -21.62
N ALA A 23 7.48 3.61 -22.07
CA ALA A 23 6.20 4.29 -22.10
C ALA A 23 5.18 3.60 -23.02
N LEU A 24 5.59 3.27 -24.25
CA LEU A 24 4.73 2.64 -25.23
C LEU A 24 4.35 1.19 -24.88
N ALA A 25 5.30 0.42 -24.36
CA ALA A 25 5.02 -0.93 -23.88
C ALA A 25 4.12 -0.92 -22.63
N GLY A 26 4.25 0.09 -21.76
CA GLY A 26 3.35 0.31 -20.64
C GLY A 26 1.89 0.49 -21.07
N GLU A 27 1.64 1.16 -22.20
CA GLU A 27 0.29 1.32 -22.75
C GLU A 27 -0.36 -0.01 -23.22
N VAL A 28 0.45 -1.02 -23.52
CA VAL A 28 -0.01 -2.36 -23.95
C VAL A 28 0.15 -3.42 -22.85
N GLY A 29 0.23 -2.99 -21.59
CA GLY A 29 0.08 -3.85 -20.42
C GLY A 29 1.36 -4.28 -19.73
N PHE A 30 2.53 -3.76 -20.12
CA PHE A 30 3.76 -4.01 -19.37
C PHE A 30 3.79 -3.19 -18.07
N GLU A 31 4.22 -3.82 -16.99
CA GLU A 31 4.13 -3.24 -15.64
C GLU A 31 5.49 -2.78 -15.10
N THR A 32 6.58 -3.48 -15.48
CA THR A 32 7.92 -3.22 -14.95
C THR A 32 8.96 -3.32 -16.06
N PHE A 33 10.01 -2.51 -15.96
CA PHE A 33 11.12 -2.49 -16.92
C PHE A 33 12.47 -2.42 -16.20
N GLU A 34 13.43 -3.18 -16.71
CA GLU A 34 14.84 -3.15 -16.30
C GLU A 34 15.70 -2.71 -17.48
N GLU A 35 16.48 -1.67 -17.28
CA GLU A 35 17.40 -1.17 -18.32
C GLU A 35 18.62 -2.08 -18.48
N SER A 36 19.04 -2.28 -19.72
CA SER A 36 20.28 -2.99 -20.08
C SER A 36 21.14 -2.15 -21.03
N GLN A 37 22.38 -2.55 -21.22
CA GLN A 37 23.30 -1.82 -22.12
C GLN A 37 22.81 -1.76 -23.58
N ASN A 38 22.01 -2.73 -24.03
CA ASN A 38 21.59 -2.87 -25.41
C ASN A 38 20.07 -2.70 -25.59
N GLY A 39 19.33 -2.36 -24.54
CA GLY A 39 17.88 -2.25 -24.59
C GLY A 39 17.26 -2.29 -23.20
N LEU A 40 16.15 -2.97 -23.05
CA LEU A 40 15.48 -3.16 -21.77
C LEU A 40 14.77 -4.51 -21.69
N THR A 41 14.52 -4.98 -20.49
CA THR A 41 13.69 -6.14 -20.22
C THR A 41 12.36 -5.65 -19.65
N GLY A 42 11.24 -6.08 -20.23
CA GLY A 42 9.90 -5.72 -19.78
C GLY A 42 9.14 -6.94 -19.30
N TYR A 43 8.29 -6.74 -18.28
CA TYR A 43 7.47 -7.79 -17.67
C TYR A 43 5.99 -7.49 -17.87
N VAL A 44 5.24 -8.51 -18.31
CA VAL A 44 3.80 -8.42 -18.56
C VAL A 44 3.09 -9.67 -18.07
N GLN A 45 1.93 -9.53 -17.46
CA GLN A 45 1.12 -10.68 -17.06
C GLN A 45 0.74 -11.53 -18.27
N GLN A 46 0.89 -12.86 -18.18
CA GLN A 46 0.54 -13.78 -19.27
C GLN A 46 -0.90 -13.64 -19.73
N SER A 47 -1.82 -13.34 -18.81
CA SER A 47 -3.24 -13.12 -19.09
C SER A 47 -3.56 -11.82 -19.82
N LEU A 48 -2.66 -10.84 -19.78
CA LEU A 48 -2.81 -9.52 -20.38
C LEU A 48 -1.94 -9.33 -21.62
N PHE A 49 -1.03 -10.24 -21.89
CA PHE A 49 -0.11 -10.13 -23.03
C PHE A 49 -0.81 -10.27 -24.37
N ASP A 50 -0.83 -9.19 -25.15
CA ASP A 50 -1.29 -9.15 -26.54
C ASP A 50 -0.09 -8.85 -27.46
N GLU A 51 0.48 -9.92 -28.04
CA GLU A 51 1.62 -9.80 -28.97
C GLU A 51 1.28 -8.96 -30.20
N SER A 52 0.02 -9.00 -30.67
CA SER A 52 -0.40 -8.22 -31.84
C SER A 52 -0.42 -6.73 -31.53
N ALA A 53 -0.88 -6.35 -30.34
CA ALA A 53 -0.86 -4.96 -29.88
C ALA A 53 0.59 -4.46 -29.71
N LEU A 54 1.48 -5.28 -29.14
CA LEU A 54 2.90 -4.94 -29.02
C LEU A 54 3.54 -4.73 -30.38
N GLN A 55 3.32 -5.64 -31.35
CA GLN A 55 3.88 -5.52 -32.70
C GLN A 55 3.39 -4.26 -33.43
N GLN A 56 2.12 -3.89 -33.27
CA GLN A 56 1.58 -2.65 -33.84
C GLN A 56 2.23 -1.42 -33.21
N THR A 57 2.42 -1.43 -31.91
CA THR A 57 3.08 -0.35 -31.16
C THR A 57 4.52 -0.18 -31.62
N LEU A 58 5.27 -1.27 -31.76
CA LEU A 58 6.66 -1.24 -32.24
C LEU A 58 6.77 -0.82 -33.71
N ALA A 59 5.80 -1.18 -34.57
CA ALA A 59 5.76 -0.75 -35.96
C ALA A 59 5.55 0.78 -36.11
N CYS A 60 4.98 1.43 -35.11
CA CYS A 60 4.76 2.88 -35.06
C CYS A 60 5.77 3.60 -34.16
N PHE A 61 6.92 2.98 -33.87
CA PHE A 61 7.92 3.56 -32.97
C PHE A 61 8.40 4.92 -33.49
N PRO A 62 8.44 5.99 -32.65
CA PRO A 62 8.59 7.37 -33.11
C PRO A 62 10.02 7.77 -33.52
N LEU A 63 10.99 6.86 -33.50
CA LEU A 63 12.36 7.09 -33.94
C LEU A 63 12.65 6.29 -35.23
N ASP A 64 12.66 6.95 -36.37
CA ASP A 64 12.75 6.35 -37.70
C ASP A 64 13.99 5.48 -37.93
N ASP A 65 15.13 5.79 -37.28
CA ASP A 65 16.37 5.06 -37.42
C ASP A 65 16.58 3.95 -36.36
N THR A 66 15.55 3.68 -35.55
CA THR A 66 15.64 2.73 -34.42
C THR A 66 14.98 1.41 -34.77
N GLN A 67 15.73 0.32 -34.65
CA GLN A 67 15.20 -1.03 -34.79
C GLN A 67 15.07 -1.67 -33.40
N ILE A 68 13.90 -2.25 -33.14
CA ILE A 68 13.62 -2.97 -31.89
C ILE A 68 13.33 -4.44 -32.24
N LYS A 69 14.03 -5.34 -31.56
CA LYS A 69 13.77 -6.79 -31.58
C LYS A 69 13.48 -7.22 -30.17
N TYR A 70 12.69 -8.27 -30.01
CA TYR A 70 12.42 -8.84 -28.70
C TYR A 70 12.37 -10.37 -28.75
N ASP A 71 12.73 -10.96 -27.64
CA ASP A 71 12.57 -12.39 -27.36
C ASP A 71 11.60 -12.53 -26.17
N VAL A 72 10.63 -13.45 -26.30
CA VAL A 72 9.64 -13.72 -25.25
C VAL A 72 10.04 -14.98 -24.53
N ARG A 73 10.10 -14.93 -23.21
CA ARG A 73 10.31 -16.08 -22.33
C ARG A 73 9.22 -16.10 -21.25
N GLU A 74 8.89 -17.29 -20.76
CA GLU A 74 8.19 -17.33 -19.47
C GLU A 74 9.18 -16.77 -18.43
N ALA A 75 8.77 -15.73 -17.69
CA ALA A 75 9.57 -15.25 -16.60
C ALA A 75 9.81 -16.44 -15.66
N GLU A 76 11.07 -16.67 -15.30
CA GLU A 76 11.37 -17.63 -14.25
C GLU A 76 10.52 -17.22 -13.05
N ASP A 77 9.85 -18.20 -12.44
CA ASP A 77 9.12 -18.03 -11.19
C ASP A 77 10.15 -17.79 -10.08
N ARG A 78 10.98 -16.76 -10.30
CA ARG A 78 11.86 -16.23 -9.27
C ARG A 78 10.97 -15.43 -8.36
N ASP A 79 10.82 -15.94 -7.18
CA ASP A 79 10.31 -15.16 -6.07
C ASP A 79 11.31 -14.01 -5.80
N TRP A 80 11.13 -12.90 -6.53
CA TRP A 80 11.93 -11.68 -6.35
C TRP A 80 11.85 -11.17 -4.91
N ASN A 81 10.82 -11.62 -4.17
CA ASN A 81 10.63 -11.30 -2.78
C ASN A 81 11.36 -12.27 -1.86
N GLU A 82 11.71 -13.50 -2.33
CA GLU A 82 12.36 -14.52 -1.48
C GLU A 82 13.67 -13.99 -0.85
N GLN A 83 14.47 -13.27 -1.62
CA GLN A 83 15.69 -12.66 -1.11
C GLN A 83 15.38 -11.52 -0.12
N TRP A 84 14.39 -10.71 -0.42
CA TRP A 84 13.90 -9.61 0.42
C TRP A 84 13.20 -10.14 1.68
N GLU A 85 12.40 -11.18 1.56
CA GLU A 85 11.77 -11.90 2.66
C GLU A 85 12.78 -12.58 3.58
N GLN A 86 13.91 -13.07 3.01
CA GLN A 86 15.00 -13.67 3.79
C GLN A 86 15.86 -12.63 4.51
N GLU A 87 16.09 -11.46 3.94
CA GLU A 87 16.87 -10.38 4.55
C GLU A 87 16.12 -9.70 5.69
N GLY A 88 14.75 -9.62 5.62
CA GLY A 88 13.92 -8.93 6.60
C GLY A 88 14.14 -7.42 6.61
N PHE A 89 13.78 -6.77 7.70
CA PHE A 89 13.98 -5.32 7.86
C PHE A 89 14.36 -4.94 9.29
N GLU A 90 15.14 -3.88 9.41
CA GLU A 90 15.51 -3.31 10.71
C GLU A 90 14.27 -2.75 11.44
N PRO A 91 14.20 -2.87 12.77
CA PRO A 91 13.08 -2.37 13.54
C PRO A 91 12.80 -0.88 13.31
N ILE A 92 11.55 -0.57 13.11
CA ILE A 92 11.07 0.78 12.84
C ILE A 92 10.44 1.33 14.11
N GLU A 93 10.89 2.50 14.53
CA GLU A 93 10.34 3.20 15.69
C GLU A 93 9.41 4.34 15.23
N VAL A 94 8.13 4.26 15.60
CA VAL A 94 7.14 5.32 15.38
C VAL A 94 6.76 5.93 16.73
N ARG A 95 6.98 7.22 16.89
CA ARG A 95 6.67 7.94 18.14
C ARG A 95 5.45 8.83 18.00
N SER A 96 4.65 8.87 19.06
CA SER A 96 3.57 9.85 19.20
C SER A 96 4.15 11.25 19.37
N GLU A 97 3.60 12.23 18.65
CA GLU A 97 3.89 13.65 18.89
C GLU A 97 3.05 14.21 20.05
N ARG A 98 2.01 13.47 20.47
CA ARG A 98 1.10 13.87 21.54
C ARG A 98 1.61 13.31 22.88
N SER A 99 1.79 14.16 23.86
CA SER A 99 2.11 13.76 25.24
C SER A 99 0.89 13.21 25.98
N GLY A 100 1.13 12.27 26.91
CA GLY A 100 0.10 11.73 27.77
C GLY A 100 -0.84 10.73 27.12
N VAL A 101 -0.42 10.12 26.00
CA VAL A 101 -1.09 8.96 25.41
C VAL A 101 -0.67 7.67 26.13
N SER A 102 -1.51 6.64 26.07
CA SER A 102 -1.22 5.36 26.75
C SER A 102 -0.05 4.59 26.15
N VAL A 103 0.18 4.75 24.85
CA VAL A 103 1.30 4.20 24.10
C VAL A 103 2.02 5.36 23.41
N GLU A 104 3.27 5.60 23.78
CA GLU A 104 4.09 6.69 23.25
C GLU A 104 4.94 6.25 22.07
N THR A 105 5.30 4.97 22.02
CA THR A 105 6.19 4.41 21.01
C THR A 105 5.61 3.11 20.46
N LEU A 106 5.60 2.98 19.15
CA LEU A 106 5.35 1.74 18.43
C LEU A 106 6.65 1.27 17.79
N ILE A 107 7.00 0.00 18.01
CA ILE A 107 8.10 -0.69 17.32
C ILE A 107 7.49 -1.71 16.38
N ILE A 108 7.82 -1.58 15.10
CA ILE A 108 7.46 -2.54 14.04
C ILE A 108 8.72 -3.33 13.72
N HIS A 109 8.62 -4.67 13.71
CA HIS A 109 9.75 -5.56 13.47
C HIS A 109 9.32 -6.81 12.69
N ASP A 110 10.28 -7.50 12.12
CA ASP A 110 10.07 -8.71 11.29
C ASP A 110 10.16 -10.04 12.09
N GLY A 111 10.19 -9.97 13.41
CA GLY A 111 10.39 -11.12 14.30
C GLY A 111 11.83 -11.60 14.41
N ARG A 112 12.72 -11.22 13.51
CA ARG A 112 14.14 -11.64 13.45
C ARG A 112 15.06 -10.56 13.99
N HIS A 113 14.83 -9.33 13.55
CA HIS A 113 15.59 -8.15 13.95
C HIS A 113 14.83 -7.45 15.08
N LEU A 114 15.24 -7.75 16.31
CA LEU A 114 14.70 -7.08 17.49
C LEU A 114 15.71 -6.03 17.98
N PRO A 115 15.25 -4.84 18.41
CA PRO A 115 16.15 -3.85 18.98
C PRO A 115 16.90 -4.43 20.19
N SER A 116 18.23 -4.30 20.19
CA SER A 116 19.11 -4.86 21.23
C SER A 116 18.88 -4.26 22.63
N ASP A 117 18.33 -3.05 22.69
CA ASP A 117 18.11 -2.26 23.91
C ASP A 117 16.64 -1.94 24.14
N ILE A 118 15.74 -2.91 23.92
CA ILE A 118 14.36 -2.76 24.38
C ILE A 118 14.37 -2.79 25.91
N SER A 119 14.71 -1.66 26.51
CA SER A 119 14.21 -1.37 27.84
C SER A 119 12.70 -1.25 27.68
N TYR A 120 11.96 -2.25 28.16
CA TYR A 120 10.51 -2.29 28.17
C TYR A 120 9.99 -1.04 28.88
N LEU A 121 9.89 0.04 28.11
CA LEU A 121 9.21 1.23 28.58
C LEU A 121 7.71 0.89 28.67
N PRO A 122 7.03 1.18 29.76
CA PRO A 122 5.62 0.85 29.96
C PRO A 122 4.68 1.36 28.86
N SER A 123 5.16 2.32 28.07
CA SER A 123 4.43 2.97 26.97
C SER A 123 4.83 2.51 25.57
N THR A 124 5.53 1.36 25.45
CA THR A 124 5.94 0.82 24.14
C THR A 124 5.04 -0.33 23.70
N LEU A 125 4.56 -0.26 22.47
CA LEU A 125 3.82 -1.31 21.78
C LEU A 125 4.71 -1.93 20.71
N MET A 126 4.66 -3.26 20.56
CA MET A 126 5.37 -3.98 19.51
C MET A 126 4.39 -4.64 18.55
N ILE A 127 4.70 -4.56 17.26
CA ILE A 127 3.98 -5.24 16.17
C ILE A 127 4.99 -6.01 15.35
N GLU A 128 4.75 -7.30 15.21
CA GLU A 128 5.51 -8.16 14.32
C GLU A 128 4.82 -8.23 12.95
N ILE A 129 5.57 -7.99 11.87
CA ILE A 129 5.10 -8.08 10.50
C ILE A 129 6.01 -9.01 9.72
N ASP A 130 5.47 -10.16 9.35
CA ASP A 130 6.06 -11.09 8.41
C ASP A 130 5.46 -10.80 7.01
N ALA A 131 6.22 -10.08 6.18
CA ALA A 131 5.74 -9.61 4.90
C ALA A 131 6.04 -10.64 3.81
N HIS A 132 5.01 -11.37 3.40
CA HIS A 132 5.05 -12.29 2.27
C HIS A 132 4.27 -11.70 1.09
N LEU A 133 4.96 -11.32 0.01
CA LEU A 133 4.35 -10.85 -1.25
C LEU A 133 3.30 -9.73 -1.07
N ALA A 134 3.33 -9.00 0.06
CA ALA A 134 2.35 -7.97 0.38
C ALA A 134 3.04 -6.64 0.72
N PHE A 135 2.42 -5.53 0.30
CA PHE A 135 2.85 -4.17 0.65
C PHE A 135 2.54 -3.88 2.12
N GLY A 136 3.42 -3.11 2.79
CA GLY A 136 3.15 -2.58 4.13
C GLY A 136 4.02 -3.17 5.23
N THR A 137 5.33 -3.34 5.00
CA THR A 137 6.31 -3.74 6.06
C THR A 137 6.40 -2.73 7.20
N GLY A 138 5.93 -1.50 6.99
CA GLY A 138 6.09 -0.38 7.93
C GLY A 138 7.25 0.54 7.58
N THR A 139 8.13 0.15 6.65
CA THR A 139 9.28 0.97 6.24
C THR A 139 8.87 2.24 5.50
N HIS A 140 7.73 2.21 4.79
CA HIS A 140 7.25 3.34 4.00
C HIS A 140 6.71 4.47 4.88
N GLU A 141 7.01 5.71 4.53
CA GLU A 141 6.63 6.94 5.24
C GLU A 141 5.12 7.05 5.49
N THR A 142 4.32 6.65 4.49
CA THR A 142 2.85 6.71 4.59
C THR A 142 2.31 5.80 5.68
N THR A 143 2.85 4.59 5.83
CA THR A 143 2.49 3.64 6.89
C THR A 143 2.85 4.20 8.26
N GLN A 144 4.06 4.75 8.40
CA GLN A 144 4.52 5.36 9.65
C GLN A 144 3.63 6.54 10.06
N MET A 145 3.25 7.42 9.12
CA MET A 145 2.37 8.55 9.40
C MET A 145 0.98 8.13 9.89
N ILE A 146 0.40 7.07 9.31
CA ILE A 146 -0.90 6.55 9.78
C ILE A 146 -0.76 5.90 11.16
N CYS A 147 0.27 5.05 11.37
CA CYS A 147 0.55 4.47 12.68
C CYS A 147 0.72 5.56 13.75
N GLN A 148 1.44 6.63 13.43
CA GLN A 148 1.59 7.78 14.32
C GLN A 148 0.24 8.47 14.60
N ALA A 149 -0.63 8.63 13.59
CA ALA A 149 -1.95 9.19 13.78
C ALA A 149 -2.82 8.30 14.70
N LEU A 150 -2.73 6.97 14.56
CA LEU A 150 -3.44 6.02 15.43
C LEU A 150 -2.93 6.07 16.89
N LEU A 151 -1.61 6.21 17.10
CA LEU A 151 -1.02 6.38 18.43
C LEU A 151 -1.54 7.63 19.17
N GLU A 152 -1.89 8.68 18.44
CA GLU A 152 -2.36 9.95 18.99
C GLU A 152 -3.86 9.95 19.36
N MET A 153 -4.58 8.85 19.07
CA MET A 153 -6.00 8.70 19.30
C MET A 153 -6.31 7.68 20.42
N ASP A 154 -7.43 7.88 21.08
CA ASP A 154 -8.00 6.83 21.95
C ASP A 154 -8.71 5.80 21.06
N MET A 155 -8.09 4.63 20.91
CA MET A 155 -8.61 3.52 20.10
C MET A 155 -9.50 2.57 20.89
N LYS A 156 -9.60 2.74 22.22
CA LYS A 156 -10.31 1.80 23.09
C LYS A 156 -11.78 1.64 22.69
N GLY A 157 -12.14 0.40 22.37
CA GLY A 157 -13.51 0.01 22.05
C GLY A 157 -14.01 0.42 20.67
N ARG A 158 -13.20 1.10 19.83
CA ARG A 158 -13.57 1.56 18.49
C ARG A 158 -13.65 0.42 17.49
N TRP A 159 -14.50 0.57 16.50
CA TRP A 159 -14.57 -0.26 15.32
C TRP A 159 -13.77 0.39 14.20
N VAL A 160 -12.91 -0.39 13.54
CA VAL A 160 -11.97 0.10 12.54
C VAL A 160 -12.26 -0.57 11.20
N LEU A 161 -12.11 0.19 10.11
CA LEU A 161 -12.10 -0.30 8.75
C LEU A 161 -10.73 0.01 8.14
N ASP A 162 -10.05 -1.02 7.62
CA ASP A 162 -8.75 -0.93 6.95
C ASP A 162 -8.92 -1.24 5.46
N CYS A 163 -8.78 -0.21 4.60
CA CYS A 163 -9.06 -0.28 3.18
C CYS A 163 -7.77 -0.44 2.38
N GLY A 164 -7.60 -1.58 1.69
CA GLY A 164 -6.34 -1.94 1.06
C GLY A 164 -5.31 -2.32 2.11
N CYS A 165 -5.56 -3.41 2.83
CA CYS A 165 -4.87 -3.71 4.09
C CYS A 165 -3.43 -4.20 3.91
N GLY A 166 -3.03 -4.73 2.73
CA GLY A 166 -1.69 -5.25 2.50
C GLY A 166 -1.27 -6.30 3.52
N THR A 167 -0.25 -6.01 4.31
CA THR A 167 0.20 -6.86 5.44
C THR A 167 -0.74 -6.84 6.65
N GLY A 168 -1.73 -5.96 6.67
CA GLY A 168 -2.64 -5.75 7.80
C GLY A 168 -2.10 -4.86 8.92
N ILE A 169 -0.93 -4.26 8.74
CA ILE A 169 -0.23 -3.49 9.79
C ILE A 169 -1.10 -2.41 10.44
N LEU A 170 -1.94 -1.69 9.67
CA LEU A 170 -2.76 -0.58 10.18
C LEU A 170 -3.90 -1.11 11.03
N GLY A 171 -4.63 -2.13 10.56
CA GLY A 171 -5.68 -2.79 11.33
C GLY A 171 -5.14 -3.45 12.61
N ILE A 172 -3.99 -4.13 12.51
CA ILE A 172 -3.29 -4.75 13.66
C ILE A 172 -2.87 -3.68 14.67
N CYS A 173 -2.28 -2.57 14.20
CA CYS A 173 -1.91 -1.43 15.04
C CYS A 173 -3.13 -0.91 15.83
N ALA A 174 -4.23 -0.66 15.15
CA ALA A 174 -5.44 -0.19 15.77
C ALA A 174 -5.99 -1.16 16.83
N LEU A 175 -5.98 -2.47 16.54
CA LEU A 175 -6.42 -3.52 17.49
C LEU A 175 -5.51 -3.60 18.72
N LYS A 176 -4.22 -3.54 18.53
CA LYS A 176 -3.24 -3.54 19.66
C LYS A 176 -3.31 -2.27 20.50
N LEU A 177 -3.78 -1.14 19.94
CA LEU A 177 -4.08 0.09 20.66
C LEU A 177 -5.43 0.05 21.39
N GLY A 178 -6.18 -1.06 21.29
CA GLY A 178 -7.39 -1.28 22.04
C GLY A 178 -8.70 -1.20 21.25
N ALA A 179 -8.63 -1.12 19.93
CA ALA A 179 -9.83 -1.23 19.10
C ALA A 179 -10.56 -2.56 19.36
N LYS A 180 -11.89 -2.52 19.28
CA LYS A 180 -12.75 -3.66 19.59
C LYS A 180 -12.79 -4.67 18.46
N LYS A 181 -12.84 -4.18 17.22
CA LYS A 181 -12.90 -4.97 16.00
C LYS A 181 -12.28 -4.18 14.84
N CYS A 182 -11.74 -4.93 13.88
CA CYS A 182 -11.32 -4.40 12.60
C CYS A 182 -11.92 -5.24 11.48
N LEU A 183 -12.51 -4.58 10.47
CA LEU A 183 -12.75 -5.15 9.18
C LEU A 183 -11.63 -4.64 8.26
N ALA A 184 -11.01 -5.53 7.51
CA ALA A 184 -9.99 -5.21 6.53
C ALA A 184 -10.37 -5.81 5.18
N TYR A 185 -9.96 -5.19 4.08
CA TYR A 185 -10.09 -5.80 2.77
C TYR A 185 -8.93 -5.42 1.85
N ASP A 186 -8.63 -6.31 0.92
CA ASP A 186 -7.68 -6.05 -0.16
C ASP A 186 -8.15 -6.73 -1.45
N ILE A 187 -7.79 -6.16 -2.60
CA ILE A 187 -8.08 -6.73 -3.92
C ILE A 187 -7.14 -7.89 -4.26
N ASP A 188 -5.98 -7.93 -3.61
CA ASP A 188 -4.98 -8.97 -3.78
C ASP A 188 -5.16 -10.08 -2.75
N GLU A 189 -5.30 -11.32 -3.23
CA GLU A 189 -5.50 -12.50 -2.37
C GLU A 189 -4.29 -12.78 -1.47
N TRP A 190 -3.06 -12.52 -1.94
CA TRP A 190 -1.84 -12.65 -1.14
C TRP A 190 -1.83 -11.67 0.04
N SER A 191 -2.25 -10.44 -0.19
CA SER A 191 -2.42 -9.43 0.87
C SER A 191 -3.43 -9.87 1.92
N VAL A 192 -4.56 -10.46 1.49
CA VAL A 192 -5.58 -11.00 2.40
C VAL A 192 -5.03 -12.11 3.28
N ASP A 193 -4.29 -13.06 2.69
CA ASP A 193 -3.71 -14.19 3.44
C ASP A 193 -2.57 -13.71 4.35
N ASN A 194 -1.74 -12.77 3.89
CA ASN A 194 -0.69 -12.18 4.70
C ASN A 194 -1.27 -11.39 5.90
N THR A 195 -2.33 -10.61 5.69
CA THR A 195 -3.04 -9.94 6.80
C THR A 195 -3.55 -10.93 7.83
N ARG A 196 -4.13 -12.06 7.42
CA ARG A 196 -4.59 -13.11 8.34
C ARG A 196 -3.44 -13.74 9.13
N HIS A 197 -2.34 -14.04 8.44
CA HIS A 197 -1.12 -14.57 9.05
C HIS A 197 -0.57 -13.61 10.11
N ASN A 198 -0.40 -12.34 9.77
CA ASN A 198 0.09 -11.31 10.69
C ASN A 198 -0.86 -11.06 11.86
N ALA A 199 -2.17 -11.20 11.67
CA ALA A 199 -3.13 -11.10 12.76
C ALA A 199 -2.92 -12.20 13.81
N VAL A 200 -2.63 -13.45 13.38
CA VAL A 200 -2.32 -14.58 14.27
C VAL A 200 -1.02 -14.32 15.03
N ILE A 201 0.06 -13.90 14.36
CA ILE A 201 1.35 -13.58 15.00
C ILE A 201 1.15 -12.54 16.10
N ASN A 202 0.33 -11.51 15.84
CA ASN A 202 0.06 -10.43 16.78
C ASN A 202 -1.04 -10.74 17.80
N GLN A 203 -1.67 -11.92 17.75
CA GLN A 203 -2.72 -12.38 18.68
C GLN A 203 -3.97 -11.47 18.65
N VAL A 204 -4.38 -11.04 17.45
CA VAL A 204 -5.57 -10.20 17.22
C VAL A 204 -6.52 -10.79 16.18
N ASP A 205 -6.30 -12.02 15.75
CA ASP A 205 -7.08 -12.74 14.74
C ASP A 205 -8.55 -12.93 15.12
N ASP A 206 -8.85 -13.03 16.42
CA ASP A 206 -10.21 -13.08 16.95
C ASP A 206 -11.02 -11.78 16.75
N LYS A 207 -10.34 -10.66 16.47
CA LYS A 207 -10.92 -9.31 16.32
C LYS A 207 -10.78 -8.75 14.92
N LEU A 208 -10.02 -9.41 14.04
CA LEU A 208 -9.77 -8.99 12.66
C LEU A 208 -10.54 -9.88 11.69
N THR A 209 -11.41 -9.28 10.90
CA THR A 209 -12.06 -9.94 9.76
C THR A 209 -11.44 -9.42 8.48
N VAL A 210 -10.98 -10.32 7.59
CA VAL A 210 -10.33 -9.93 6.34
C VAL A 210 -11.12 -10.47 5.16
N LEU A 211 -11.49 -9.59 4.22
CA LEU A 211 -12.24 -9.90 3.01
C LEU A 211 -11.37 -9.70 1.76
N HIS A 212 -11.56 -10.56 0.77
CA HIS A 212 -10.96 -10.39 -0.56
C HIS A 212 -11.93 -9.60 -1.45
N GLY A 213 -11.49 -8.48 -2.00
CA GLY A 213 -12.25 -7.64 -2.91
C GLY A 213 -11.87 -6.16 -2.82
N ASP A 214 -12.56 -5.35 -3.58
CA ASP A 214 -12.35 -3.89 -3.68
C ASP A 214 -13.35 -3.09 -2.82
N GLY A 215 -13.32 -1.77 -2.95
CA GLY A 215 -14.22 -0.86 -2.22
C GLY A 215 -15.72 -1.11 -2.44
N SER A 216 -16.13 -1.87 -3.48
CA SER A 216 -17.54 -2.23 -3.70
C SER A 216 -18.10 -3.16 -2.62
N LEU A 217 -17.24 -3.85 -1.87
CA LEU A 217 -17.64 -4.63 -0.71
C LEU A 217 -18.42 -3.78 0.30
N LEU A 218 -18.07 -2.50 0.42
CA LEU A 218 -18.70 -1.57 1.34
C LEU A 218 -20.17 -1.27 1.00
N ASP A 219 -20.59 -1.47 -0.24
CA ASP A 219 -21.98 -1.28 -0.66
C ASP A 219 -22.94 -2.28 0.02
N SER A 220 -22.41 -3.42 0.52
CA SER A 220 -23.14 -4.46 1.23
C SER A 220 -22.94 -4.43 2.75
N VAL A 221 -21.99 -3.64 3.25
CA VAL A 221 -21.68 -3.51 4.67
C VAL A 221 -22.78 -2.70 5.37
N LYS A 222 -23.31 -3.26 6.46
CA LYS A 222 -24.34 -2.61 7.28
C LYS A 222 -23.79 -1.97 8.56
N ASP A 223 -22.58 -2.37 8.91
CA ASP A 223 -21.89 -1.84 10.09
C ASP A 223 -21.31 -0.46 9.79
N SER A 224 -21.14 0.33 10.85
CA SER A 224 -20.47 1.62 10.79
C SER A 224 -19.21 1.59 11.63
N TYR A 225 -18.20 2.35 11.20
CA TYR A 225 -16.86 2.34 11.77
C TYR A 225 -16.51 3.70 12.39
N ASP A 226 -15.88 3.65 13.56
CA ASP A 226 -15.41 4.85 14.26
C ASP A 226 -14.13 5.42 13.65
N VAL A 227 -13.35 4.55 13.01
CA VAL A 227 -12.12 4.92 12.32
C VAL A 227 -12.03 4.17 10.99
N VAL A 228 -11.85 4.90 9.91
CA VAL A 228 -11.57 4.37 8.57
C VAL A 228 -10.17 4.79 8.18
N VAL A 229 -9.31 3.83 7.84
CA VAL A 229 -7.95 4.08 7.34
C VAL A 229 -7.82 3.56 5.93
N ALA A 230 -7.13 4.33 5.07
CA ALA A 230 -6.81 3.92 3.72
C ALA A 230 -5.42 4.45 3.33
N ASN A 231 -4.50 3.52 3.07
CA ASN A 231 -3.15 3.79 2.56
C ASN A 231 -3.02 3.23 1.15
N ILE A 232 -3.72 3.83 0.21
CA ILE A 232 -3.87 3.33 -1.15
C ILE A 232 -3.66 4.45 -2.18
N ASN A 233 -3.46 4.07 -3.44
CA ASN A 233 -3.26 5.00 -4.54
C ASN A 233 -4.33 6.11 -4.59
N ARG A 234 -3.90 7.36 -4.87
CA ARG A 234 -4.76 8.56 -4.99
C ARG A 234 -6.01 8.32 -5.85
N ASN A 235 -5.87 7.68 -6.99
CA ASN A 235 -6.99 7.51 -7.93
C ASN A 235 -8.07 6.59 -7.32
N ILE A 236 -7.66 5.53 -6.65
CA ILE A 236 -8.56 4.61 -5.94
C ILE A 236 -9.20 5.33 -4.74
N LEU A 237 -8.42 6.11 -3.97
CA LEU A 237 -8.98 6.95 -2.91
C LEU A 237 -10.10 7.84 -3.43
N LEU A 238 -9.85 8.58 -4.51
CA LEU A 238 -10.85 9.46 -5.14
C LEU A 238 -12.09 8.70 -5.62
N GLN A 239 -11.95 7.47 -6.07
CA GLN A 239 -13.07 6.63 -6.48
C GLN A 239 -13.90 6.16 -5.29
N ASP A 240 -13.26 5.70 -4.20
CA ASP A 240 -13.91 5.01 -3.09
C ASP A 240 -14.31 5.90 -1.91
N MET A 241 -13.86 7.16 -1.86
CA MET A 241 -14.17 8.10 -0.76
C MET A 241 -15.65 8.21 -0.44
N SER A 242 -16.54 8.16 -1.45
CA SER A 242 -17.99 8.21 -1.24
C SER A 242 -18.49 6.98 -0.47
N ARG A 243 -17.89 5.80 -0.70
CA ARG A 243 -18.20 4.58 0.04
C ARG A 243 -17.71 4.68 1.47
N PHE A 244 -16.49 5.20 1.69
CA PHE A 244 -15.99 5.42 3.06
C PHE A 244 -16.94 6.31 3.86
N ALA A 245 -17.47 7.37 3.24
CA ALA A 245 -18.42 8.26 3.89
C ALA A 245 -19.74 7.59 4.30
N THR A 246 -20.17 6.52 3.60
CA THR A 246 -21.42 5.81 3.96
C THR A 246 -21.27 4.87 5.14
N VAL A 247 -20.07 4.42 5.46
CA VAL A 247 -19.79 3.43 6.50
C VAL A 247 -19.12 4.02 7.75
N ILE A 248 -18.86 5.31 7.76
CA ILE A 248 -18.25 5.99 8.93
C ILE A 248 -19.34 6.52 9.87
N THR A 249 -19.11 6.38 11.18
CA THR A 249 -20.04 6.92 12.19
C THR A 249 -20.01 8.45 12.22
N PRO A 250 -21.09 9.14 12.66
CA PRO A 250 -21.00 10.54 13.02
C PRO A 250 -19.85 10.78 14.01
N GLN A 251 -19.06 11.83 13.81
CA GLN A 251 -17.83 12.11 14.56
C GLN A 251 -16.70 11.06 14.37
N GLY A 252 -16.87 10.09 13.47
CA GLY A 252 -15.86 9.11 13.13
C GLY A 252 -14.66 9.75 12.42
N ILE A 253 -13.53 9.08 12.44
CA ILE A 253 -12.25 9.58 11.91
C ILE A 253 -11.93 8.87 10.60
N LEU A 254 -11.56 9.65 9.58
CA LEU A 254 -11.08 9.18 8.29
C LEU A 254 -9.60 9.56 8.16
N ILE A 255 -8.73 8.57 7.96
CA ILE A 255 -7.28 8.74 7.78
C ILE A 255 -6.90 8.27 6.40
N LEU A 256 -6.34 9.14 5.60
CA LEU A 256 -5.98 8.89 4.20
C LEU A 256 -4.48 9.14 3.98
N SER A 257 -3.81 8.22 3.29
CA SER A 257 -2.43 8.33 2.82
C SER A 257 -2.23 7.51 1.54
N GLY A 258 -0.99 7.42 1.03
CA GLY A 258 -0.68 6.77 -0.25
C GLY A 258 -0.71 7.76 -1.43
N PHE A 259 -0.50 9.04 -1.15
CA PHE A 259 -0.46 10.12 -2.14
C PHE A 259 0.58 11.18 -1.76
N TYR A 260 0.95 11.99 -2.73
CA TYR A 260 1.96 13.04 -2.57
C TYR A 260 1.38 14.33 -1.96
N GLU A 261 2.26 15.15 -1.39
CA GLU A 261 1.87 16.49 -0.85
C GLU A 261 1.11 17.33 -1.89
N ALA A 262 1.48 17.25 -3.16
CA ALA A 262 0.83 17.96 -4.25
C ALA A 262 -0.66 17.60 -4.43
N ASP A 263 -1.08 16.44 -3.96
CA ASP A 263 -2.45 15.94 -4.09
C ASP A 263 -3.38 16.42 -2.94
N ILE A 264 -2.82 17.00 -1.89
CA ILE A 264 -3.58 17.47 -0.71
C ILE A 264 -4.79 18.35 -1.08
N PRO A 265 -4.66 19.36 -1.95
CA PRO A 265 -5.80 20.22 -2.29
C PRO A 265 -6.97 19.44 -2.90
N LEU A 266 -6.67 18.55 -3.85
CA LEU A 266 -7.67 17.75 -4.56
C LEU A 266 -8.41 16.80 -3.61
N ILE A 267 -7.68 16.09 -2.75
CA ILE A 267 -8.24 15.15 -1.78
C ILE A 267 -9.08 15.90 -0.74
N SER A 268 -8.54 16.99 -0.20
CA SER A 268 -9.22 17.78 0.84
C SER A 268 -10.52 18.42 0.32
N GLU A 269 -10.53 18.94 -0.91
CA GLU A 269 -11.74 19.48 -1.52
C GLU A 269 -12.84 18.42 -1.60
N LYS A 270 -12.51 17.22 -2.08
CA LYS A 270 -13.47 16.13 -2.22
C LYS A 270 -14.00 15.66 -0.88
N VAL A 271 -13.14 15.45 0.13
CA VAL A 271 -13.53 14.99 1.46
C VAL A 271 -14.39 16.03 2.18
N ASN A 272 -14.00 17.32 2.12
CA ASN A 272 -14.79 18.40 2.71
C ASN A 272 -16.18 18.51 2.06
N GLY A 273 -16.28 18.31 0.74
CA GLY A 273 -17.55 18.27 0.02
C GLY A 273 -18.52 17.15 0.46
N MET A 274 -18.01 16.12 1.16
CA MET A 274 -18.81 15.01 1.69
C MET A 274 -19.18 15.18 3.18
N GLY A 275 -18.91 16.35 3.78
CA GLY A 275 -19.30 16.62 5.16
C GLY A 275 -18.24 16.17 6.18
N PHE A 276 -16.98 16.25 5.83
CA PHE A 276 -15.89 16.02 6.77
C PHE A 276 -15.15 17.30 7.11
N TRP A 277 -14.59 17.32 8.29
CA TRP A 277 -13.80 18.40 8.81
C TRP A 277 -12.33 18.01 8.87
N HIS A 278 -11.43 18.76 8.28
CA HIS A 278 -10.00 18.50 8.34
C HIS A 278 -9.46 18.77 9.76
N LEU A 279 -8.79 17.77 10.34
CA LEU A 279 -8.19 17.85 11.67
C LEU A 279 -6.68 18.05 11.64
N LYS A 280 -5.96 17.23 10.86
CA LYS A 280 -4.50 17.21 10.86
C LYS A 280 -3.95 16.80 9.50
N THR A 281 -2.81 17.40 9.13
CA THR A 281 -1.93 16.97 8.03
C THR A 281 -0.60 16.54 8.61
N LYS A 282 -0.13 15.36 8.22
CA LYS A 282 1.25 14.92 8.44
C LYS A 282 1.96 14.83 7.10
N LYS A 283 3.28 15.09 7.10
CA LYS A 283 4.14 15.02 5.90
C LYS A 283 5.45 14.35 6.27
N ASN A 284 5.95 13.52 5.35
CA ASN A 284 7.26 12.90 5.46
C ASN A 284 7.82 12.71 4.04
N GLY A 285 8.95 13.37 3.73
CA GLY A 285 9.42 13.51 2.35
C GLY A 285 8.36 14.18 1.48
N ASP A 286 8.08 13.57 0.34
CA ASP A 286 7.06 14.03 -0.62
C ASP A 286 5.65 13.49 -0.30
N TRP A 287 5.52 12.61 0.71
CA TRP A 287 4.28 11.93 1.05
C TRP A 287 3.44 12.70 2.09
N ALA A 288 2.14 12.50 2.02
CA ALA A 288 1.20 13.13 2.93
C ALA A 288 0.23 12.12 3.56
N CYS A 289 -0.22 12.46 4.79
CA CYS A 289 -1.32 11.79 5.47
C CYS A 289 -2.28 12.85 5.99
N LEU A 290 -3.56 12.66 5.72
CA LEU A 290 -4.65 13.56 6.10
C LEU A 290 -5.58 12.87 7.08
N VAL A 291 -5.95 13.59 8.14
CA VAL A 291 -6.91 13.14 9.15
C VAL A 291 -8.11 14.06 9.10
N PHE A 292 -9.29 13.46 8.95
CA PHE A 292 -10.57 14.15 8.91
C PHE A 292 -11.53 13.58 9.95
N GLN A 293 -12.54 14.35 10.31
CA GLN A 293 -13.65 13.93 11.15
C GLN A 293 -14.97 14.10 10.41
N ALA A 294 -15.84 13.11 10.45
CA ALA A 294 -17.19 13.19 9.95
C ALA A 294 -18.02 14.16 10.81
N LEU A 295 -18.89 14.96 10.18
CA LEU A 295 -19.80 15.90 10.85
C LEU A 295 -20.95 15.20 11.55
#